data_981144518c0052d6b9c3217d79232e27
#
_entry.id   981144518c0052d6b9c3217d79232e27
#
_cell.length_a   1.000
_cell.length_b   1.000
_cell.length_c   1.000
_cell.angle_alpha   90.00
_cell.angle_beta   90.00
_cell.angle_gamma   90.00
#
_symmetry.space_group_name_H-M   'P 1'
#
loop_
_entity.id
_entity.type
_entity.pdbx_description
1 polymer ?
#
loop_
_entity_poly.entity_id
_entity_poly.type
_entity_poly.pdbx_seq_one_letter_code
_entity_poly.pdbx_strand_id
1 'polypeptide(L)'
;MRNKFFSPFDPDRPGRPRLRHRFRPIPVRTLVPNLITLLALCAGLTSIRFAIEGHLDIALGAIVFAAVLDGIDGRVARMLKGTSRFGAELDSLADFVNFGVAPGLILYFWDLQKLGSAGWIAAMVFAICTGLRLARFNVMIDDPNRPVWAGNFFVGMPAPAGAITVLLPIYIEFLGVPKLAVVAPVTLVYTLAIAFLMVSRLPVLSGKRVGRRVPPDMVLPIFVVVVLLFALLVSYPWAVLTLATLVYLASLPFGWLSYRDYERRDAEAAANAAAPPPPPAAPEPLPPPHQSDDERPVRLN
;
A
#
# COMPACT_ATOMS: atom_id res chain seq x y z
N MET A 1 -11.71 -39.49 -28.28
CA MET A 1 -11.17 -38.22 -27.79
C MET A 1 -10.42 -37.51 -28.92
N ARG A 2 -10.99 -36.47 -29.55
CA ARG A 2 -10.40 -35.78 -30.72
C ARG A 2 -9.47 -34.69 -30.18
N ASN A 3 -8.16 -34.79 -30.51
CA ASN A 3 -7.16 -33.79 -30.21
C ASN A 3 -7.51 -32.44 -30.86
N LYS A 4 -7.84 -31.44 -30.04
CA LYS A 4 -8.20 -30.08 -30.48
C LYS A 4 -6.99 -29.10 -30.52
N PHE A 5 -5.76 -29.62 -30.46
CA PHE A 5 -4.58 -28.73 -30.31
C PHE A 5 -3.98 -28.20 -31.62
N PHE A 6 -4.29 -28.77 -32.77
CA PHE A 6 -3.84 -28.25 -34.07
C PHE A 6 -4.96 -28.43 -35.09
N SER A 7 -5.46 -27.32 -35.66
CA SER A 7 -6.28 -27.40 -36.87
C SER A 7 -5.35 -27.72 -38.05
N PRO A 8 -5.72 -28.68 -38.95
CA PRO A 8 -4.94 -28.97 -40.13
C PRO A 8 -4.76 -27.71 -40.99
N PHE A 9 -3.56 -27.53 -41.55
CA PHE A 9 -3.26 -26.50 -42.51
C PHE A 9 -4.11 -26.73 -43.77
N ASP A 10 -5.02 -25.82 -44.05
CA ASP A 10 -5.87 -25.82 -45.22
C ASP A 10 -5.43 -24.68 -46.15
N PRO A 11 -4.73 -25.01 -47.27
CA PRO A 11 -4.20 -24.01 -48.18
C PRO A 11 -5.26 -23.24 -48.97
N ASP A 12 -6.49 -23.78 -49.08
CA ASP A 12 -7.57 -23.16 -49.86
C ASP A 12 -8.57 -22.33 -49.04
N ARG A 13 -8.29 -22.10 -47.77
CA ARG A 13 -9.10 -21.16 -46.98
C ARG A 13 -8.88 -19.73 -47.51
N PRO A 14 -9.94 -19.04 -47.98
CA PRO A 14 -9.83 -17.65 -48.39
C PRO A 14 -9.29 -16.85 -47.19
N GLY A 15 -8.15 -16.17 -47.41
CA GLY A 15 -7.41 -15.47 -46.38
C GLY A 15 -8.34 -14.55 -45.61
N ARG A 16 -8.45 -14.78 -44.29
CA ARG A 16 -9.11 -13.82 -43.41
C ARG A 16 -8.56 -12.44 -43.74
N PRO A 17 -9.44 -11.42 -43.94
CA PRO A 17 -8.96 -10.07 -44.20
C PRO A 17 -7.94 -9.71 -43.11
N ARG A 18 -6.70 -9.44 -43.52
CA ARG A 18 -5.66 -8.93 -42.59
C ARG A 18 -6.24 -7.64 -42.02
N LEU A 19 -6.80 -7.74 -40.82
CA LEU A 19 -7.14 -6.58 -40.02
C LEU A 19 -5.84 -5.79 -39.89
N ARG A 20 -5.67 -4.79 -40.75
CA ARG A 20 -4.65 -3.77 -40.56
C ARG A 20 -4.96 -3.20 -39.18
N HIS A 21 -4.16 -3.63 -38.17
CA HIS A 21 -4.12 -2.96 -36.87
C HIS A 21 -3.75 -1.51 -37.16
N ARG A 22 -4.77 -0.67 -37.39
CA ARG A 22 -4.59 0.77 -37.32
C ARG A 22 -4.12 1.03 -35.89
N PHE A 23 -2.85 1.37 -35.75
CA PHE A 23 -2.32 1.91 -34.50
C PHE A 23 -3.22 3.06 -34.10
N ARG A 24 -4.08 2.82 -33.11
CA ARG A 24 -4.87 3.92 -32.55
C ARG A 24 -3.88 4.85 -31.87
N PRO A 25 -3.91 6.16 -32.15
CA PRO A 25 -3.01 7.08 -31.47
C PRO A 25 -3.22 6.97 -29.97
N ILE A 26 -2.13 6.68 -29.25
CA ILE A 26 -2.17 6.58 -27.78
C ILE A 26 -2.34 7.99 -27.24
N PRO A 27 -3.36 8.29 -26.45
CA PRO A 27 -3.58 9.63 -25.93
C PRO A 27 -2.44 10.01 -24.97
N VAL A 28 -1.92 11.23 -25.10
CA VAL A 28 -0.81 11.76 -24.28
C VAL A 28 -1.08 11.64 -22.78
N ARG A 29 -2.36 11.75 -22.37
CA ARG A 29 -2.79 11.54 -20.97
C ARG A 29 -2.44 10.17 -20.39
N THR A 30 -2.29 9.14 -21.21
CA THR A 30 -1.85 7.80 -20.77
C THR A 30 -0.32 7.66 -20.83
N LEU A 31 0.32 8.43 -21.71
CA LEU A 31 1.78 8.36 -21.89
C LEU A 31 2.53 9.02 -20.73
N VAL A 32 2.04 10.17 -20.23
CA VAL A 32 2.70 10.95 -19.17
C VAL A 32 2.90 10.15 -17.87
N PRO A 33 1.88 9.47 -17.29
CA PRO A 33 2.09 8.65 -16.10
C PRO A 33 3.14 7.55 -16.33
N ASN A 34 3.03 6.83 -17.44
CA ASN A 34 3.96 5.75 -17.77
C ASN A 34 5.41 6.24 -17.91
N LEU A 35 5.61 7.46 -18.41
CA LEU A 35 6.93 8.06 -18.48
C LEU A 35 7.50 8.33 -17.07
N ILE A 36 6.67 8.80 -16.14
CA ILE A 36 7.10 9.03 -14.75
C ILE A 36 7.46 7.69 -14.09
N THR A 37 6.67 6.64 -14.29
CA THR A 37 6.97 5.28 -13.81
C THR A 37 8.30 4.76 -14.38
N LEU A 38 8.57 4.99 -15.68
CA LEU A 38 9.86 4.62 -16.28
C LEU A 38 11.04 5.43 -15.72
N LEU A 39 10.85 6.72 -15.40
CA LEU A 39 11.85 7.52 -14.71
C LEU A 39 12.11 7.00 -13.28
N ALA A 40 11.07 6.59 -12.57
CA ALA A 40 11.20 5.94 -11.26
C ALA A 40 12.00 4.64 -11.37
N LEU A 41 11.72 3.80 -12.38
CA LEU A 41 12.46 2.58 -12.65
C LEU A 41 13.94 2.88 -12.97
N CYS A 42 14.23 3.90 -13.79
CA CYS A 42 15.59 4.32 -14.06
C CYS A 42 16.33 4.76 -12.79
N ALA A 43 15.66 5.47 -11.87
CA ALA A 43 16.23 5.87 -10.58
C ALA A 43 16.56 4.64 -9.71
N GLY A 44 15.66 3.66 -9.63
CA GLY A 44 15.89 2.42 -8.90
C GLY A 44 17.05 1.58 -9.45
N LEU A 45 17.13 1.42 -10.77
CA LEU A 45 18.26 0.73 -11.42
C LEU A 45 19.58 1.50 -11.21
N THR A 46 19.52 2.82 -11.28
CA THR A 46 20.70 3.68 -11.04
C THR A 46 21.17 3.60 -9.60
N SER A 47 20.25 3.42 -8.63
CA SER A 47 20.59 3.22 -7.21
C SER A 47 21.45 1.97 -7.00
N ILE A 48 21.14 0.88 -7.70
CA ILE A 48 21.93 -0.37 -7.66
C ILE A 48 23.35 -0.09 -8.17
N ARG A 49 23.49 0.64 -9.28
CA ARG A 49 24.79 1.01 -9.83
C ARG A 49 25.61 1.79 -8.82
N PHE A 50 25.04 2.83 -8.21
CA PHE A 50 25.73 3.63 -7.19
C PHE A 50 26.12 2.80 -5.95
N ALA A 51 25.31 1.83 -5.55
CA ALA A 51 25.65 0.92 -4.46
C ALA A 51 26.88 0.05 -4.81
N ILE A 52 26.99 -0.44 -6.05
CA ILE A 52 28.15 -1.21 -6.54
C ILE A 52 29.40 -0.32 -6.58
N GLU A 53 29.26 0.94 -6.95
CA GLU A 53 30.36 1.92 -7.00
C GLU A 53 30.76 2.44 -5.59
N GLY A 54 30.03 2.06 -4.53
CA GLY A 54 30.28 2.48 -3.15
C GLY A 54 29.69 3.85 -2.76
N HIS A 55 28.94 4.49 -3.66
CA HIS A 55 28.26 5.77 -3.42
C HIS A 55 26.88 5.54 -2.79
N LEU A 56 26.87 5.07 -1.54
CA LEU A 56 25.64 4.66 -0.83
C LEU A 56 24.68 5.83 -0.55
N ASP A 57 25.20 7.01 -0.29
CA ASP A 57 24.42 8.23 -0.09
C ASP A 57 23.55 8.56 -1.31
N ILE A 58 24.16 8.50 -2.52
CA ILE A 58 23.46 8.73 -3.78
C ILE A 58 22.50 7.57 -4.07
N ALA A 59 22.91 6.33 -3.79
CA ALA A 59 22.07 5.15 -3.98
C ALA A 59 20.76 5.25 -3.15
N LEU A 60 20.87 5.62 -1.88
CA LEU A 60 19.73 5.81 -1.00
C LEU A 60 18.85 7.00 -1.44
N GLY A 61 19.47 8.11 -1.84
CA GLY A 61 18.77 9.25 -2.42
C GLY A 61 17.98 8.88 -3.68
N ALA A 62 18.53 8.02 -4.53
CA ALA A 62 17.85 7.53 -5.73
C ALA A 62 16.63 6.64 -5.40
N ILE A 63 16.68 5.82 -4.33
CA ILE A 63 15.52 5.04 -3.86
C ILE A 63 14.41 5.98 -3.33
N VAL A 64 14.78 6.99 -2.54
CA VAL A 64 13.81 7.98 -2.06
C VAL A 64 13.19 8.74 -3.23
N PHE A 65 13.99 9.13 -4.21
CA PHE A 65 13.51 9.80 -5.42
C PHE A 65 12.58 8.88 -6.24
N ALA A 66 12.91 7.60 -6.40
CA ALA A 66 12.04 6.62 -7.04
C ALA A 66 10.68 6.51 -6.32
N ALA A 67 10.68 6.48 -4.98
CA ALA A 67 9.45 6.43 -4.17
C ALA A 67 8.60 7.70 -4.30
N VAL A 68 9.22 8.86 -4.47
CA VAL A 68 8.50 10.12 -4.74
C VAL A 68 7.86 10.09 -6.13
N LEU A 69 8.59 9.65 -7.16
CA LEU A 69 8.07 9.54 -8.53
C LEU A 69 6.90 8.56 -8.61
N ASP A 70 7.00 7.41 -7.95
CA ASP A 70 5.94 6.39 -7.81
C ASP A 70 4.66 6.99 -7.17
N GLY A 71 4.81 7.76 -6.10
CA GLY A 71 3.67 8.46 -5.49
C GLY A 71 3.03 9.51 -6.39
N ILE A 72 3.79 10.08 -7.34
CA ILE A 72 3.34 11.11 -8.29
C ILE A 72 2.62 10.48 -9.48
N ASP A 73 3.18 9.43 -10.11
CA ASP A 73 2.63 8.83 -11.33
C ASP A 73 1.20 8.31 -11.15
N GLY A 74 0.92 7.62 -10.05
CA GLY A 74 -0.42 7.17 -9.69
C GLY A 74 -1.40 8.34 -9.45
N ARG A 75 -0.94 9.49 -8.92
CA ARG A 75 -1.78 10.69 -8.77
C ARG A 75 -2.04 11.35 -10.14
N VAL A 76 -1.01 11.48 -10.95
CA VAL A 76 -1.09 12.06 -12.31
C VAL A 76 -2.02 11.21 -13.19
N ALA A 77 -1.91 9.87 -13.14
CA ALA A 77 -2.78 8.95 -13.86
C ALA A 77 -4.27 9.19 -13.52
N ARG A 78 -4.58 9.34 -12.23
CA ARG A 78 -5.96 9.63 -11.78
C ARG A 78 -6.43 11.04 -12.20
N MET A 79 -5.59 12.05 -12.06
CA MET A 79 -5.93 13.44 -12.44
C MET A 79 -6.19 13.59 -13.94
N LEU A 80 -5.38 12.93 -14.78
CA LEU A 80 -5.51 12.97 -16.23
C LEU A 80 -6.58 12.00 -16.76
N LYS A 81 -7.21 11.18 -15.87
CA LYS A 81 -8.12 10.08 -16.27
C LYS A 81 -7.46 9.18 -17.33
N GLY A 82 -6.14 8.99 -17.19
CA GLY A 82 -5.25 8.26 -18.10
C GLY A 82 -4.88 6.87 -17.60
N THR A 83 -5.63 6.30 -16.66
CA THR A 83 -5.38 4.95 -16.14
C THR A 83 -5.55 3.93 -17.26
N SER A 84 -4.57 3.03 -17.40
CA SER A 84 -4.58 1.93 -18.36
C SER A 84 -4.12 0.64 -17.69
N ARG A 85 -4.58 -0.51 -18.22
CA ARG A 85 -4.11 -1.81 -17.74
C ARG A 85 -2.59 -1.96 -17.92
N PHE A 86 -2.07 -1.52 -19.06
CA PHE A 86 -0.63 -1.52 -19.32
C PHE A 86 0.14 -0.68 -18.29
N GLY A 87 -0.36 0.53 -17.94
CA GLY A 87 0.26 1.37 -16.93
C GLY A 87 0.29 0.72 -15.55
N ALA A 88 -0.80 0.05 -15.14
CA ALA A 88 -0.86 -0.65 -13.85
C ALA A 88 0.11 -1.85 -13.77
N GLU A 89 0.30 -2.59 -14.86
CA GLU A 89 1.29 -3.67 -14.91
C GLU A 89 2.72 -3.11 -14.89
N LEU A 90 2.97 -2.03 -15.64
CA LEU A 90 4.28 -1.36 -15.67
C LEU A 90 4.66 -0.80 -14.29
N ASP A 91 3.71 -0.19 -13.58
CA ASP A 91 3.82 0.30 -12.21
C ASP A 91 4.24 -0.83 -11.25
N SER A 92 3.52 -1.95 -11.29
CA SER A 92 3.84 -3.12 -10.45
C SER A 92 5.24 -3.71 -10.73
N LEU A 93 5.69 -3.70 -11.98
CA LEU A 93 7.04 -4.15 -12.34
C LEU A 93 8.12 -3.16 -11.86
N ALA A 94 7.86 -1.86 -12.01
CA ALA A 94 8.75 -0.81 -11.52
C ALA A 94 8.85 -0.86 -9.99
N ASP A 95 7.72 -1.02 -9.29
CA ASP A 95 7.66 -1.21 -7.84
C ASP A 95 8.50 -2.40 -7.37
N PHE A 96 8.39 -3.53 -8.06
CA PHE A 96 9.18 -4.72 -7.72
C PHE A 96 10.69 -4.44 -7.80
N VAL A 97 11.14 -3.75 -8.83
CA VAL A 97 12.56 -3.40 -8.99
C VAL A 97 12.98 -2.36 -7.96
N ASN A 98 12.22 -1.26 -7.83
CA ASN A 98 12.59 -0.12 -6.99
C ASN A 98 12.54 -0.42 -5.51
N PHE A 99 11.56 -1.23 -5.07
CA PHE A 99 11.28 -1.47 -3.65
C PHE A 99 11.56 -2.90 -3.18
N GLY A 100 11.86 -3.81 -4.11
CA GLY A 100 12.26 -5.19 -3.80
C GLY A 100 13.71 -5.45 -4.13
N VAL A 101 14.04 -5.37 -5.41
CA VAL A 101 15.36 -5.75 -5.91
C VAL A 101 16.44 -4.76 -5.47
N ALA A 102 16.22 -3.47 -5.72
CA ALA A 102 17.23 -2.45 -5.45
C ALA A 102 17.61 -2.34 -3.97
N PRO A 103 16.68 -2.25 -2.98
CA PRO A 103 17.06 -2.21 -1.57
C PRO A 103 17.75 -3.49 -1.10
N GLY A 104 17.32 -4.67 -1.59
CA GLY A 104 17.97 -5.94 -1.28
C GLY A 104 19.44 -5.96 -1.75
N LEU A 105 19.69 -5.51 -2.99
CA LEU A 105 21.05 -5.45 -3.54
C LEU A 105 21.89 -4.36 -2.87
N ILE A 106 21.33 -3.21 -2.53
CA ILE A 106 22.03 -2.16 -1.76
C ILE A 106 22.54 -2.73 -0.44
N LEU A 107 21.69 -3.43 0.33
CA LEU A 107 22.09 -4.08 1.58
C LEU A 107 23.15 -5.16 1.36
N TYR A 108 23.03 -5.93 0.28
CA TYR A 108 24.00 -6.95 -0.07
C TYR A 108 25.38 -6.32 -0.33
N PHE A 109 25.49 -5.32 -1.19
CA PHE A 109 26.76 -4.66 -1.50
C PHE A 109 27.31 -3.85 -0.32
N TRP A 110 26.41 -3.30 0.53
CA TRP A 110 26.85 -2.54 1.70
C TRP A 110 27.53 -3.40 2.77
N ASP A 111 26.94 -4.54 3.17
CA ASP A 111 27.50 -5.34 4.28
C ASP A 111 27.16 -6.83 4.23
N LEU A 112 26.00 -7.24 3.68
CA LEU A 112 25.56 -8.63 3.71
C LEU A 112 26.48 -9.56 2.90
N GLN A 113 27.23 -9.06 1.90
CA GLN A 113 28.20 -9.85 1.14
C GLN A 113 29.27 -10.49 2.02
N LYS A 114 29.57 -9.94 3.22
CA LYS A 114 30.50 -10.52 4.20
C LYS A 114 30.03 -11.87 4.73
N LEU A 115 28.73 -12.14 4.67
CA LEU A 115 28.11 -13.40 5.08
C LEU A 115 28.01 -14.43 3.94
N GLY A 116 28.63 -14.15 2.79
CA GLY A 116 28.64 -15.03 1.61
C GLY A 116 27.23 -15.38 1.14
N SER A 117 26.95 -16.66 0.97
CA SER A 117 25.66 -17.15 0.47
C SER A 117 24.47 -16.78 1.35
N ALA A 118 24.65 -16.69 2.68
CA ALA A 118 23.54 -16.32 3.58
C ALA A 118 23.06 -14.88 3.34
N GLY A 119 24.01 -13.95 3.14
CA GLY A 119 23.66 -12.55 2.81
C GLY A 119 22.95 -12.42 1.47
N TRP A 120 23.39 -13.18 0.46
CA TRP A 120 22.71 -13.24 -0.85
C TRP A 120 21.28 -13.79 -0.71
N ILE A 121 21.10 -14.87 0.03
CA ILE A 121 19.78 -15.47 0.29
C ILE A 121 18.85 -14.44 0.96
N ALA A 122 19.34 -13.70 1.96
CA ALA A 122 18.53 -12.67 2.63
C ALA A 122 18.06 -11.58 1.67
N ALA A 123 18.94 -11.08 0.79
CA ALA A 123 18.59 -10.10 -0.22
C ALA A 123 17.56 -10.65 -1.22
N MET A 124 17.74 -11.91 -1.68
CA MET A 124 16.76 -12.56 -2.58
C MET A 124 15.42 -12.77 -1.90
N VAL A 125 15.39 -13.26 -0.64
CA VAL A 125 14.14 -13.45 0.12
C VAL A 125 13.39 -12.14 0.24
N PHE A 126 14.08 -11.03 0.54
CA PHE A 126 13.45 -9.72 0.59
C PHE A 126 12.80 -9.34 -0.75
N ALA A 127 13.51 -9.48 -1.86
CA ALA A 127 12.97 -9.19 -3.19
C ALA A 127 11.76 -10.08 -3.51
N ILE A 128 11.84 -11.39 -3.26
CA ILE A 128 10.75 -12.35 -3.51
C ILE A 128 9.53 -11.99 -2.66
N CYS A 129 9.72 -11.69 -1.37
CA CYS A 129 8.63 -11.29 -0.47
C CYS A 129 7.95 -9.99 -0.94
N THR A 130 8.72 -9.03 -1.47
CA THR A 130 8.16 -7.81 -2.09
C THR A 130 7.31 -8.17 -3.30
N GLY A 131 7.79 -9.03 -4.21
CA GLY A 131 7.03 -9.49 -5.38
C GLY A 131 5.74 -10.21 -5.00
N LEU A 132 5.79 -11.13 -4.02
CA LEU A 132 4.61 -11.83 -3.51
C LEU A 132 3.58 -10.87 -2.89
N ARG A 133 4.05 -9.85 -2.19
CA ARG A 133 3.19 -8.80 -1.62
C ARG A 133 2.50 -8.00 -2.72
N LEU A 134 3.23 -7.58 -3.77
CA LEU A 134 2.67 -6.84 -4.91
C LEU A 134 1.64 -7.69 -5.66
N ALA A 135 1.96 -8.94 -5.95
CA ALA A 135 1.04 -9.87 -6.62
C ALA A 135 -0.25 -10.05 -5.80
N ARG A 136 -0.15 -10.25 -4.47
CA ARG A 136 -1.32 -10.34 -3.60
C ARG A 136 -2.16 -9.07 -3.63
N PHE A 137 -1.52 -7.90 -3.57
CA PHE A 137 -2.22 -6.62 -3.60
C PHE A 137 -3.02 -6.44 -4.89
N ASN A 138 -2.44 -6.79 -6.05
CA ASN A 138 -3.11 -6.70 -7.34
C ASN A 138 -4.35 -7.61 -7.40
N VAL A 139 -4.23 -8.85 -6.92
CA VAL A 139 -5.38 -9.78 -6.85
C VAL A 139 -6.48 -9.25 -5.91
N MET A 140 -6.12 -8.64 -4.78
CA MET A 140 -7.09 -8.13 -3.80
C MET A 140 -7.82 -6.85 -4.24
N ILE A 141 -7.27 -6.08 -5.20
CA ILE A 141 -7.95 -4.90 -5.75
C ILE A 141 -9.19 -5.30 -6.54
N ASP A 142 -9.13 -6.41 -7.25
CA ASP A 142 -10.18 -6.90 -8.14
C ASP A 142 -11.23 -7.76 -7.42
N ASP A 143 -11.12 -7.96 -6.10
CA ASP A 143 -12.07 -8.76 -5.32
C ASP A 143 -13.36 -7.98 -5.02
N PRO A 144 -14.51 -8.38 -5.62
CA PRO A 144 -15.80 -7.72 -5.41
C PRO A 144 -16.39 -7.94 -4.00
N ASN A 145 -15.92 -8.97 -3.27
CA ASN A 145 -16.44 -9.33 -1.95
C ASN A 145 -15.72 -8.63 -0.79
N ARG A 146 -14.80 -7.70 -1.09
CA ARG A 146 -14.02 -7.01 -0.08
C ARG A 146 -14.88 -6.04 0.73
N PRO A 147 -14.95 -6.16 2.07
CA PRO A 147 -15.68 -5.23 2.92
C PRO A 147 -15.19 -3.79 2.75
N VAL A 148 -16.10 -2.82 2.75
CA VAL A 148 -15.76 -1.39 2.53
C VAL A 148 -14.76 -0.87 3.57
N TRP A 149 -14.87 -1.32 4.83
CA TRP A 149 -13.95 -0.92 5.90
C TRP A 149 -12.53 -1.48 5.72
N ALA A 150 -12.38 -2.65 5.05
CA ALA A 150 -11.08 -3.23 4.75
C ALA A 150 -10.23 -2.35 3.80
N GLY A 151 -10.86 -1.40 3.09
CA GLY A 151 -10.17 -0.37 2.30
C GLY A 151 -9.36 0.64 3.15
N ASN A 152 -9.61 0.71 4.47
CA ASN A 152 -8.87 1.57 5.39
C ASN A 152 -7.56 0.96 5.88
N PHE A 153 -7.30 -0.30 5.58
CA PHE A 153 -6.10 -1.03 5.99
C PHE A 153 -5.39 -1.62 4.78
N PHE A 154 -4.06 -1.55 4.81
CA PHE A 154 -3.24 -2.37 3.93
C PHE A 154 -3.02 -3.74 4.59
N VAL A 155 -3.05 -4.80 3.80
CA VAL A 155 -2.65 -6.15 4.25
C VAL A 155 -1.17 -6.30 4.02
N GLY A 156 -0.39 -6.37 5.09
CA GLY A 156 1.07 -6.34 5.05
C GLY A 156 1.67 -4.94 4.87
N MET A 157 2.99 -4.86 5.01
CA MET A 157 3.74 -3.62 4.86
C MET A 157 3.72 -3.15 3.39
N PRO A 158 3.41 -1.87 3.07
CA PRO A 158 3.52 -1.34 1.71
C PRO A 158 4.94 -1.45 1.15
N ALA A 159 5.11 -1.74 -0.16
CA ALA A 159 6.42 -1.94 -0.77
C ALA A 159 7.36 -0.73 -0.61
N PRO A 160 6.94 0.53 -0.86
CA PRO A 160 7.79 1.68 -0.61
C PRO A 160 8.20 1.82 0.86
N ALA A 161 7.27 1.56 1.79
CA ALA A 161 7.57 1.60 3.22
C ALA A 161 8.56 0.48 3.62
N GLY A 162 8.41 -0.73 3.07
CA GLY A 162 9.33 -1.84 3.28
C GLY A 162 10.74 -1.52 2.78
N ALA A 163 10.85 -0.90 1.60
CA ALA A 163 12.12 -0.49 1.02
C ALA A 163 12.85 0.54 1.89
N ILE A 164 12.15 1.59 2.33
CA ILE A 164 12.73 2.61 3.21
C ILE A 164 13.10 2.01 4.57
N THR A 165 12.25 1.14 5.11
CA THR A 165 12.43 0.53 6.42
C THR A 165 13.62 -0.44 6.42
N VAL A 166 13.78 -1.28 5.40
CA VAL A 166 14.85 -2.28 5.35
C VAL A 166 16.25 -1.64 5.27
N LEU A 167 16.35 -0.41 4.76
CA LEU A 167 17.61 0.34 4.64
C LEU A 167 18.03 1.07 5.93
N LEU A 168 17.25 0.95 7.02
CA LEU A 168 17.54 1.57 8.33
C LEU A 168 18.97 1.35 8.83
N PRO A 169 19.59 0.15 8.72
CA PRO A 169 20.96 -0.06 9.20
C PRO A 169 21.97 0.89 8.55
N ILE A 170 21.77 1.24 7.28
CA ILE A 170 22.64 2.19 6.54
C ILE A 170 22.43 3.62 7.05
N TYR A 171 21.17 4.02 7.33
CA TYR A 171 20.90 5.36 7.89
C TYR A 171 21.58 5.55 9.25
N ILE A 172 21.56 4.51 10.09
CA ILE A 172 22.21 4.52 11.41
C ILE A 172 23.72 4.67 11.27
N GLU A 173 24.37 4.02 10.28
CA GLU A 173 25.79 4.22 10.00
C GLU A 173 26.08 5.68 9.59
N PHE A 174 25.25 6.27 8.73
CA PHE A 174 25.41 7.67 8.33
C PHE A 174 25.16 8.69 9.47
N LEU A 175 24.49 8.27 10.55
CA LEU A 175 24.38 9.06 11.77
C LEU A 175 25.63 8.97 12.66
N GLY A 176 26.67 8.25 12.25
CA GLY A 176 27.94 8.14 12.94
C GLY A 176 28.07 6.93 13.87
N VAL A 177 27.13 5.98 13.85
CA VAL A 177 27.26 4.74 14.61
C VAL A 177 28.31 3.84 13.94
N PRO A 178 29.39 3.44 14.66
CA PRO A 178 30.47 2.68 14.08
C PRO A 178 30.02 1.29 13.63
N LYS A 179 30.57 0.85 12.49
CA LYS A 179 30.28 -0.45 11.91
C LYS A 179 31.03 -1.57 12.65
N LEU A 180 30.34 -2.21 13.57
CA LEU A 180 30.86 -3.35 14.34
C LEU A 180 30.73 -4.66 13.53
N ALA A 181 31.53 -5.68 13.85
CA ALA A 181 31.45 -6.99 13.19
C ALA A 181 30.07 -7.66 13.29
N VAL A 182 29.29 -7.30 14.32
CA VAL A 182 27.94 -7.82 14.57
C VAL A 182 26.89 -7.20 13.63
N VAL A 183 27.21 -6.13 12.90
CA VAL A 183 26.24 -5.42 12.04
C VAL A 183 25.73 -6.33 10.91
N ALA A 184 26.59 -7.08 10.24
CA ALA A 184 26.18 -7.95 9.13
C ALA A 184 25.16 -9.04 9.57
N PRO A 185 25.37 -9.85 10.62
CA PRO A 185 24.37 -10.82 11.07
C PRO A 185 23.09 -10.17 11.60
N VAL A 186 23.18 -9.02 12.28
CA VAL A 186 22.00 -8.27 12.74
C VAL A 186 21.20 -7.76 11.54
N THR A 187 21.86 -7.19 10.52
CA THR A 187 21.21 -6.75 9.29
C THR A 187 20.55 -7.90 8.54
N LEU A 188 21.17 -9.09 8.51
CA LEU A 188 20.56 -10.27 7.91
C LEU A 188 19.23 -10.61 8.59
N VAL A 189 19.23 -10.76 9.93
CA VAL A 189 18.02 -11.06 10.69
C VAL A 189 16.96 -9.97 10.52
N TYR A 190 17.38 -8.71 10.55
CA TYR A 190 16.50 -7.56 10.33
C TYR A 190 15.87 -7.59 8.93
N THR A 191 16.67 -7.83 7.88
CA THR A 191 16.18 -7.94 6.50
C THR A 191 15.13 -9.04 6.36
N LEU A 192 15.38 -10.21 6.93
CA LEU A 192 14.42 -11.32 6.94
C LEU A 192 13.15 -10.99 7.73
N ALA A 193 13.27 -10.28 8.86
CA ALA A 193 12.12 -9.83 9.64
C ALA A 193 11.24 -8.86 8.84
N ILE A 194 11.83 -7.88 8.15
CA ILE A 194 11.07 -6.95 7.28
C ILE A 194 10.45 -7.70 6.09
N ALA A 195 11.18 -8.62 5.45
CA ALA A 195 10.64 -9.48 4.39
C ALA A 195 9.40 -10.26 4.87
N PHE A 196 9.47 -10.85 6.06
CA PHE A 196 8.33 -11.54 6.67
C PHE A 196 7.16 -10.59 6.94
N LEU A 197 7.41 -9.39 7.47
CA LEU A 197 6.37 -8.36 7.69
C LEU A 197 5.67 -7.95 6.39
N MET A 198 6.38 -7.90 5.27
CA MET A 198 5.79 -7.58 3.96
C MET A 198 4.81 -8.66 3.48
N VAL A 199 5.13 -9.94 3.66
CA VAL A 199 4.25 -11.07 3.27
C VAL A 199 3.18 -11.34 4.31
N SER A 200 3.38 -10.91 5.57
CA SER A 200 2.43 -11.12 6.65
C SER A 200 1.04 -10.54 6.31
N ARG A 201 0.01 -11.02 7.00
CA ARG A 201 -1.35 -10.48 6.91
C ARG A 201 -1.62 -9.41 7.96
N LEU A 202 -0.55 -8.83 8.53
CA LEU A 202 -0.70 -7.78 9.53
C LEU A 202 -1.38 -6.56 8.90
N PRO A 203 -2.49 -6.10 9.45
CA PRO A 203 -3.16 -4.91 8.95
C PRO A 203 -2.37 -3.68 9.35
N VAL A 204 -1.95 -2.92 8.35
CA VAL A 204 -1.24 -1.64 8.54
C VAL A 204 -2.22 -0.51 8.24
N LEU A 205 -2.27 0.51 9.11
CA LEU A 205 -3.12 1.67 8.91
C LEU A 205 -2.80 2.34 7.56
N SER A 206 -3.82 2.43 6.70
CA SER A 206 -3.70 3.23 5.49
C SER A 206 -4.01 4.68 5.83
N GLY A 207 -3.11 5.62 5.47
CA GLY A 207 -3.29 7.07 5.70
C GLY A 207 -4.49 7.69 4.95
N LYS A 208 -5.37 6.88 4.34
CA LYS A 208 -6.56 7.34 3.59
C LYS A 208 -7.59 8.10 4.45
N ARG A 209 -7.54 7.94 5.78
CA ARG A 209 -8.39 8.73 6.69
C ARG A 209 -8.04 10.22 6.68
N VAL A 210 -6.82 10.59 6.32
CA VAL A 210 -6.36 11.98 6.22
C VAL A 210 -6.98 12.71 5.00
N GLY A 211 -7.61 11.99 4.06
CA GLY A 211 -8.24 12.54 2.85
C GLY A 211 -9.65 13.12 3.04
N ARG A 212 -10.15 13.32 4.26
CA ARG A 212 -11.36 14.11 4.53
C ARG A 212 -11.08 15.58 4.21
N ARG A 213 -12.12 16.30 3.74
CA ARG A 213 -12.04 17.74 3.44
C ARG A 213 -11.33 18.45 4.59
N VAL A 214 -10.18 19.04 4.29
CA VAL A 214 -9.39 19.81 5.25
C VAL A 214 -10.13 21.13 5.48
N PRO A 215 -10.45 21.52 6.72
CA PRO A 215 -10.99 22.83 7.01
C PRO A 215 -10.03 23.91 6.49
N PRO A 216 -10.54 25.04 5.94
CA PRO A 216 -9.70 26.13 5.41
C PRO A 216 -8.61 26.59 6.40
N ASP A 217 -8.94 26.63 7.67
CA ASP A 217 -8.02 27.06 8.75
C ASP A 217 -6.82 26.12 8.95
N MET A 218 -6.93 24.87 8.53
CA MET A 218 -5.86 23.87 8.65
C MET A 218 -4.96 23.79 7.41
N VAL A 219 -5.31 24.46 6.32
CA VAL A 219 -4.54 24.41 5.06
C VAL A 219 -3.16 25.01 5.24
N LEU A 220 -3.06 26.20 5.86
CA LEU A 220 -1.80 26.88 6.09
C LEU A 220 -0.87 26.10 7.04
N PRO A 221 -1.32 25.65 8.24
CA PRO A 221 -0.50 24.81 9.12
C PRO A 221 0.01 23.53 8.43
N ILE A 222 -0.85 22.84 7.68
CA ILE A 222 -0.45 21.62 6.95
C ILE A 222 0.62 21.95 5.91
N PHE A 223 0.44 23.03 5.16
CA PHE A 223 1.44 23.46 4.17
C PHE A 223 2.79 23.78 4.82
N VAL A 224 2.81 24.51 5.93
CA VAL A 224 4.03 24.79 6.69
C VAL A 224 4.70 23.52 7.17
N VAL A 225 3.94 22.58 7.73
CA VAL A 225 4.47 21.27 8.18
C VAL A 225 5.08 20.48 7.03
N VAL A 226 4.41 20.44 5.86
CA VAL A 226 4.93 19.72 4.67
C VAL A 226 6.22 20.36 4.18
N VAL A 227 6.27 21.70 4.08
CA VAL A 227 7.49 22.41 3.67
C VAL A 227 8.62 22.20 4.67
N LEU A 228 8.31 22.24 5.97
CA LEU A 228 9.30 22.00 7.03
C LEU A 228 9.85 20.56 6.96
N LEU A 229 8.99 19.56 6.81
CA LEU A 229 9.41 18.16 6.65
C LEU A 229 10.27 17.96 5.41
N PHE A 230 9.92 18.61 4.29
CA PHE A 230 10.75 18.58 3.09
C PHE A 230 12.10 19.25 3.30
N ALA A 231 12.14 20.42 3.94
CA ALA A 231 13.39 21.10 4.26
C ALA A 231 14.27 20.28 5.21
N LEU A 232 13.68 19.63 6.21
CA LEU A 232 14.38 18.72 7.12
C LEU A 232 14.92 17.48 6.38
N LEU A 233 14.14 16.91 5.46
CA LEU A 233 14.58 15.76 4.65
C LEU A 233 15.78 16.11 3.77
N VAL A 234 15.80 17.32 3.20
CA VAL A 234 16.93 17.78 2.37
C VAL A 234 18.15 18.10 3.22
N SER A 235 17.96 18.72 4.41
CA SER A 235 19.07 19.15 5.28
C SER A 235 19.66 18.01 6.13
N TYR A 236 18.79 17.10 6.60
CA TYR A 236 19.16 16.01 7.52
C TYR A 236 18.52 14.67 7.08
N PRO A 237 18.81 14.18 5.86
CA PRO A 237 18.10 13.04 5.27
C PRO A 237 18.15 11.81 6.17
N TRP A 238 19.32 11.46 6.70
CA TRP A 238 19.51 10.24 7.47
C TRP A 238 18.78 10.26 8.81
N ALA A 239 18.76 11.40 9.49
CA ALA A 239 18.03 11.55 10.74
C ALA A 239 16.51 11.47 10.52
N VAL A 240 16.01 12.13 9.48
CA VAL A 240 14.58 12.11 9.13
C VAL A 240 14.13 10.70 8.71
N LEU A 241 14.90 10.02 7.85
CA LEU A 241 14.58 8.65 7.42
C LEU A 241 14.64 7.66 8.58
N THR A 242 15.64 7.79 9.47
CA THR A 242 15.73 6.95 10.68
C THR A 242 14.52 7.18 11.58
N LEU A 243 14.19 8.43 11.91
CA LEU A 243 13.07 8.76 12.77
C LEU A 243 11.74 8.28 12.15
N ALA A 244 11.52 8.56 10.86
CA ALA A 244 10.32 8.13 10.14
C ALA A 244 10.18 6.60 10.16
N THR A 245 11.26 5.88 9.94
CA THR A 245 11.29 4.41 9.99
C THR A 245 10.95 3.88 11.38
N LEU A 246 11.55 4.45 12.45
CA LEU A 246 11.28 4.03 13.83
C LEU A 246 9.83 4.32 14.23
N VAL A 247 9.31 5.49 13.89
CA VAL A 247 7.89 5.85 14.12
C VAL A 247 6.97 4.91 13.36
N TYR A 248 7.31 4.59 12.11
CA TYR A 248 6.54 3.66 11.31
C TYR A 248 6.51 2.25 11.92
N LEU A 249 7.67 1.70 12.33
CA LEU A 249 7.76 0.40 13.00
C LEU A 249 6.98 0.40 14.33
N ALA A 250 7.08 1.47 15.12
CA ALA A 250 6.33 1.62 16.36
C ALA A 250 4.81 1.72 16.12
N SER A 251 4.37 2.17 14.95
CA SER A 251 2.95 2.26 14.60
C SER A 251 2.31 0.93 14.20
N LEU A 252 3.09 -0.10 13.84
CA LEU A 252 2.57 -1.40 13.38
C LEU A 252 1.69 -2.11 14.43
N PRO A 253 2.07 -2.21 15.72
CA PRO A 253 1.22 -2.83 16.72
C PRO A 253 -0.12 -2.10 16.93
N PHE A 254 -0.12 -0.76 16.83
CA PHE A 254 -1.35 0.03 16.91
C PHE A 254 -2.29 -0.26 15.72
N GLY A 255 -1.75 -0.46 14.52
CA GLY A 255 -2.50 -0.86 13.34
C GLY A 255 -3.21 -2.19 13.56
N TRP A 256 -2.52 -3.16 14.14
CA TRP A 256 -3.08 -4.49 14.45
C TRP A 256 -4.19 -4.44 15.52
N LEU A 257 -4.00 -3.68 16.59
CA LEU A 257 -5.02 -3.49 17.63
C LEU A 257 -6.29 -2.83 17.05
N SER A 258 -6.12 -1.75 16.29
CA SER A 258 -7.24 -1.07 15.64
C SER A 258 -8.03 -1.98 14.68
N TYR A 259 -7.34 -2.83 13.93
CA TYR A 259 -8.00 -3.78 13.01
C TYR A 259 -8.87 -4.78 13.76
N ARG A 260 -8.36 -5.35 14.85
CA ARG A 260 -9.13 -6.29 15.69
C ARG A 260 -10.42 -5.66 16.23
N ASP A 261 -10.37 -4.37 16.59
CA ASP A 261 -11.57 -3.65 17.05
C ASP A 261 -12.61 -3.48 15.93
N TYR A 262 -12.16 -3.22 14.68
CA TYR A 262 -13.06 -3.15 13.53
C TYR A 262 -13.67 -4.52 13.20
N GLU A 263 -12.87 -5.58 13.20
CA GLU A 263 -13.33 -6.95 12.94
C GLU A 263 -14.36 -7.40 13.98
N ARG A 264 -14.14 -7.08 15.26
CA ARG A 264 -15.11 -7.35 16.33
C ARG A 264 -16.42 -6.62 16.12
N ARG A 265 -16.38 -5.32 15.82
CA ARG A 265 -17.59 -4.51 15.58
C ARG A 265 -18.36 -4.98 14.35
N ASP A 266 -17.69 -5.42 13.31
CA ASP A 266 -18.32 -5.96 12.11
C ASP A 266 -19.01 -7.30 12.41
N ALA A 267 -18.35 -8.17 13.17
CA ALA A 267 -18.92 -9.43 13.61
C ALA A 267 -20.16 -9.22 14.54
N GLU A 268 -20.10 -8.26 15.46
CA GLU A 268 -21.22 -7.89 16.34
C GLU A 268 -22.38 -7.30 15.52
N ALA A 269 -22.09 -6.44 14.52
CA ALA A 269 -23.12 -5.89 13.64
C ALA A 269 -23.80 -6.98 12.79
N ALA A 270 -23.02 -7.94 12.27
CA ALA A 270 -23.55 -9.07 11.53
C ALA A 270 -24.40 -10.00 12.41
N ALA A 271 -23.97 -10.26 13.64
CA ALA A 271 -24.75 -11.05 14.60
C ALA A 271 -26.06 -10.37 14.97
N ASN A 272 -26.03 -9.05 15.20
CA ASN A 272 -27.26 -8.27 15.51
C ASN A 272 -28.22 -8.21 14.30
N ALA A 273 -27.69 -8.16 13.06
CA ALA A 273 -28.51 -8.18 11.84
C ALA A 273 -29.15 -9.57 11.58
N ALA A 274 -28.50 -10.65 12.04
CA ALA A 274 -28.99 -12.02 11.93
C ALA A 274 -29.94 -12.41 13.10
N ALA A 275 -30.00 -11.60 14.16
CA ALA A 275 -30.90 -11.84 15.28
C ALA A 275 -32.36 -11.70 14.82
N PRO A 276 -33.28 -12.61 15.25
CA PRO A 276 -34.69 -12.48 14.93
C PRO A 276 -35.23 -11.14 15.50
N PRO A 277 -36.16 -10.50 14.77
CA PRO A 277 -36.75 -9.25 15.27
C PRO A 277 -37.33 -9.45 16.65
N PRO A 278 -37.21 -8.46 17.54
CA PRO A 278 -37.79 -8.56 18.87
C PRO A 278 -39.30 -8.89 18.77
N PRO A 279 -39.82 -9.73 19.66
CA PRO A 279 -41.26 -10.03 19.64
C PRO A 279 -42.06 -8.73 19.68
N PRO A 280 -43.17 -8.66 18.93
CA PRO A 280 -43.99 -7.47 18.92
C PRO A 280 -44.34 -7.07 20.38
N ALA A 281 -44.16 -5.80 20.70
CA ALA A 281 -44.50 -5.29 22.03
C ALA A 281 -45.91 -5.72 22.37
N ALA A 282 -46.10 -6.26 23.58
CA ALA A 282 -47.43 -6.60 24.07
C ALA A 282 -48.35 -5.36 23.91
N PRO A 283 -49.56 -5.52 23.40
CA PRO A 283 -50.47 -4.39 23.24
C PRO A 283 -50.58 -3.64 24.58
N GLU A 284 -50.31 -2.34 24.52
CA GLU A 284 -50.53 -1.49 25.70
C GLU A 284 -51.93 -1.75 26.26
N PRO A 285 -52.08 -1.91 27.59
CA PRO A 285 -53.39 -2.06 28.17
C PRO A 285 -54.23 -0.84 27.81
N LEU A 286 -55.41 -1.13 27.25
CA LEU A 286 -56.36 -0.08 26.88
C LEU A 286 -56.62 0.83 28.10
N PRO A 287 -56.62 2.15 27.90
CA PRO A 287 -56.94 3.07 28.97
C PRO A 287 -58.32 2.72 29.53
N PRO A 288 -58.52 2.79 30.88
CA PRO A 288 -59.79 2.48 31.49
C PRO A 288 -60.87 3.33 30.81
N PRO A 289 -62.13 2.76 30.66
CA PRO A 289 -63.23 3.47 30.04
C PRO A 289 -63.49 4.77 30.83
N HIS A 290 -63.47 5.88 30.09
CA HIS A 290 -63.87 7.18 30.63
C HIS A 290 -65.25 7.01 31.31
N GLN A 291 -65.33 7.10 32.65
CA GLN A 291 -66.59 7.31 33.33
C GLN A 291 -67.14 8.65 32.84
N SER A 292 -68.20 8.59 32.09
CA SER A 292 -68.97 9.78 31.71
C SER A 292 -69.66 10.33 32.98
N ASP A 293 -69.10 11.39 33.54
CA ASP A 293 -69.73 12.24 34.51
C ASP A 293 -70.95 12.99 33.87
N ASP A 294 -72.02 12.30 33.62
CA ASP A 294 -73.26 12.89 33.11
C ASP A 294 -74.38 12.62 34.09
N GLU A 295 -74.22 13.08 35.37
CA GLU A 295 -75.27 13.34 36.28
C GLU A 295 -75.29 14.82 36.70
N ARG A 296 -75.81 15.66 35.81
CA ARG A 296 -76.28 16.99 36.25
C ARG A 296 -77.73 16.84 36.77
N PRO A 297 -78.01 17.19 38.01
CA PRO A 297 -79.35 17.19 38.47
C PRO A 297 -80.15 18.27 37.77
N VAL A 298 -81.31 17.86 37.17
CA VAL A 298 -82.32 18.75 36.57
C VAL A 298 -82.90 19.59 37.70
N ARG A 299 -82.65 20.88 37.73
CA ARG A 299 -83.41 21.81 38.57
C ARG A 299 -84.78 22.08 37.89
N LEU A 300 -85.87 21.60 38.51
CA LEU A 300 -87.21 22.04 38.24
C LEU A 300 -87.40 23.43 38.84
N ASN A 301 -87.81 24.42 38.01
CA ASN A 301 -88.65 25.56 38.28
C ASN A 301 -89.37 25.99 37.03
#